data_512619a4b77eb8f367f8d366e7ef20c1
#
_entry.id   512619a4b77eb8f367f8d366e7ef20c1
#
_cell.length_a   1.000
_cell.length_b   1.000
_cell.length_c   1.000
_cell.angle_alpha   90.00
_cell.angle_beta   90.00
_cell.angle_gamma   90.00
#
_symmetry.space_group_name_H-M   'P 1'
#
loop_
_entity.id
_entity.type
_entity.pdbx_description
1 polymer ?
#
loop_
_entity_poly.entity_id
_entity_poly.type
_entity_poly.pdbx_seq_one_letter_code
_entity_poly.pdbx_strand_id
1 'polypeptide(L)'
;MKKFYSLLAAVAVTATVTAQTTVVSTITGISSAGVVATTNNPADTNLTFKADAGASTANAPAYFPVSGSTPAHLRLYSVRGTGEGNTFTVTPATGYIITSVTFTVLTDKPTVTYNVAGGTTQTATLADATYTLTNAAEATGAVTFKNAHTGGSNNLQLRIPTITVTYKAAPTMAVGDATKGKANLVKNTIVSNELIFGASAKVSVYNTAGQIVKTAEVSENSRLDVSALPKGTYVVTGAVNGQAVSQKIIKK
;
A
#
# COMPACT_ATOMS: atom_id res chain seq x y z
N MET A 1 36.49 -5.99 -35.87
CA MET A 1 35.76 -5.29 -34.80
C MET A 1 34.42 -5.98 -34.61
N LYS A 2 34.22 -6.73 -33.52
CA LYS A 2 32.98 -7.41 -33.20
C LYS A 2 32.10 -6.43 -32.42
N LYS A 3 30.96 -6.04 -33.00
CA LYS A 3 29.98 -5.18 -32.33
C LYS A 3 29.17 -6.01 -31.33
N PHE A 4 29.32 -5.73 -30.03
CA PHE A 4 28.48 -6.27 -28.98
C PHE A 4 27.18 -5.47 -28.95
N TYR A 5 26.08 -6.11 -29.30
CA TYR A 5 24.76 -5.57 -29.06
C TYR A 5 24.31 -6.01 -27.67
N SER A 6 24.26 -5.06 -26.72
CA SER A 6 23.66 -5.28 -25.42
C SER A 6 22.13 -5.26 -25.60
N LEU A 7 21.50 -6.41 -25.47
CA LEU A 7 20.06 -6.52 -25.45
C LEU A 7 19.56 -6.19 -24.04
N LEU A 8 19.11 -4.95 -23.85
CA LEU A 8 18.43 -4.54 -22.63
C LEU A 8 17.03 -5.17 -22.65
N ALA A 9 16.81 -6.22 -21.86
CA ALA A 9 15.47 -6.75 -21.65
C ALA A 9 14.70 -5.77 -20.77
N ALA A 10 13.82 -4.98 -21.36
CA ALA A 10 12.88 -4.15 -20.64
C ALA A 10 11.82 -5.06 -20.00
N VAL A 11 11.92 -5.26 -18.70
CA VAL A 11 10.84 -5.85 -17.90
C VAL A 11 9.76 -4.77 -17.77
N ALA A 12 8.69 -4.88 -18.53
CA ALA A 12 7.52 -4.05 -18.35
C ALA A 12 6.82 -4.46 -17.04
N VAL A 13 7.06 -3.74 -15.96
CA VAL A 13 6.26 -3.83 -14.75
C VAL A 13 4.96 -3.06 -15.03
N THR A 14 3.88 -3.77 -15.30
CA THR A 14 2.55 -3.16 -15.33
C THR A 14 2.14 -2.82 -13.90
N ALA A 15 2.36 -1.57 -13.50
CA ALA A 15 1.78 -1.05 -12.27
C ALA A 15 0.27 -0.92 -12.49
N THR A 16 -0.52 -1.74 -11.81
CA THR A 16 -1.97 -1.51 -11.73
C THR A 16 -2.19 -0.28 -10.86
N VAL A 17 -2.65 0.81 -11.47
CA VAL A 17 -3.09 1.99 -10.73
C VAL A 17 -4.39 1.61 -10.03
N THR A 18 -4.33 1.35 -8.73
CA THR A 18 -5.53 1.17 -7.91
C THR A 18 -6.19 2.52 -7.70
N ALA A 19 -7.51 2.58 -7.90
CA ALA A 19 -8.28 3.80 -7.69
C ALA A 19 -8.12 4.30 -6.24
N GLN A 20 -7.93 5.61 -6.09
CA GLN A 20 -7.84 6.25 -4.80
C GLN A 20 -9.23 6.60 -4.31
N THR A 21 -9.53 6.30 -3.05
CA THR A 21 -10.80 6.63 -2.39
C THR A 21 -10.56 7.76 -1.40
N THR A 22 -11.39 8.80 -1.47
CA THR A 22 -11.38 9.90 -0.50
C THR A 22 -12.64 9.84 0.35
N VAL A 23 -12.47 9.79 1.65
CA VAL A 23 -13.54 9.77 2.63
C VAL A 23 -13.48 11.03 3.48
N VAL A 24 -14.60 11.75 3.53
CA VAL A 24 -14.79 12.89 4.44
C VAL A 24 -15.62 12.43 5.61
N SER A 25 -15.07 12.52 6.81
CA SER A 25 -15.77 12.15 8.03
C SER A 25 -15.97 13.37 8.90
N THR A 26 -17.22 13.62 9.28
CA THR A 26 -17.53 14.57 10.34
C THR A 26 -17.36 13.87 11.69
N ILE A 27 -16.83 14.60 12.66
CA ILE A 27 -16.56 14.02 14.00
C ILE A 27 -17.86 13.58 14.71
N THR A 28 -18.99 14.16 14.36
CA THR A 28 -20.31 13.78 14.93
C THR A 28 -20.67 12.31 14.75
N GLY A 29 -20.13 11.66 13.72
CA GLY A 29 -20.35 10.24 13.48
C GLY A 29 -19.42 9.29 14.24
N ILE A 30 -18.41 9.82 14.93
CA ILE A 30 -17.31 9.02 15.52
C ILE A 30 -17.51 8.79 17.02
N SER A 31 -18.22 9.67 17.73
CA SER A 31 -18.36 9.58 19.18
C SER A 31 -19.68 10.06 19.71
N SER A 32 -20.06 9.58 20.89
CA SER A 32 -21.06 10.20 21.74
C SER A 32 -20.44 11.41 22.48
N ALA A 33 -21.30 12.29 23.01
CA ALA A 33 -20.83 13.40 23.84
C ALA A 33 -19.96 12.86 25.00
N GLY A 34 -18.76 13.42 25.12
CA GLY A 34 -17.78 13.00 26.11
C GLY A 34 -16.53 12.39 25.49
N VAL A 35 -16.12 11.23 25.95
CA VAL A 35 -14.85 10.60 25.56
C VAL A 35 -14.96 9.91 24.18
N VAL A 36 -13.97 10.13 23.34
CA VAL A 36 -13.86 9.46 22.05
C VAL A 36 -13.12 8.13 22.23
N ALA A 37 -13.84 7.04 22.01
CA ALA A 37 -13.28 5.69 22.04
C ALA A 37 -12.83 5.24 20.62
N THR A 38 -12.20 4.09 20.55
CA THR A 38 -11.92 3.43 19.27
C THR A 38 -13.25 3.06 18.60
N THR A 39 -13.44 3.46 17.36
CA THR A 39 -14.65 3.17 16.61
C THR A 39 -14.34 3.00 15.13
N ASN A 40 -15.19 2.24 14.43
CA ASN A 40 -15.18 2.26 12.98
C ASN A 40 -15.66 3.63 12.49
N ASN A 41 -15.11 4.10 11.41
CA ASN A 41 -15.62 5.29 10.76
C ASN A 41 -17.02 4.99 10.21
N PRO A 42 -18.08 5.71 10.63
CA PRO A 42 -19.41 5.47 10.12
C PRO A 42 -19.57 5.79 8.63
N ALA A 43 -18.66 6.59 8.06
CA ALA A 43 -18.63 6.88 6.63
C ALA A 43 -17.92 5.80 5.81
N ASP A 44 -17.06 4.98 6.43
CA ASP A 44 -16.30 3.95 5.73
C ASP A 44 -15.76 2.89 6.70
N THR A 45 -16.08 1.63 6.45
CA THR A 45 -15.65 0.49 7.27
C THR A 45 -14.17 0.11 7.07
N ASN A 46 -13.49 0.65 6.06
CA ASN A 46 -12.06 0.43 5.83
C ASN A 46 -11.17 1.31 6.71
N LEU A 47 -11.75 2.17 7.53
CA LEU A 47 -11.03 3.06 8.44
C LEU A 47 -11.57 2.92 9.87
N THR A 48 -10.65 2.88 10.82
CA THR A 48 -10.98 3.04 12.25
C THR A 48 -10.32 4.28 12.82
N PHE A 49 -10.99 4.92 13.75
CA PHE A 49 -10.54 6.13 14.43
C PHE A 49 -10.42 5.89 15.94
N LYS A 50 -9.33 6.37 16.52
CA LYS A 50 -9.11 6.33 17.96
C LYS A 50 -8.54 7.66 18.46
N ALA A 51 -9.19 8.25 19.44
CA ALA A 51 -8.59 9.33 20.22
C ALA A 51 -8.09 8.79 21.55
N ASP A 52 -6.93 9.24 21.98
CA ASP A 52 -6.25 8.74 23.20
C ASP A 52 -5.61 9.89 23.96
N ALA A 53 -5.57 9.77 25.29
CA ALA A 53 -4.87 10.73 26.12
C ALA A 53 -3.37 10.79 25.82
N GLY A 54 -2.81 9.72 25.26
CA GLY A 54 -1.37 9.61 25.04
C GLY A 54 -0.62 9.63 26.38
N ALA A 55 0.50 10.32 26.41
CA ALA A 55 1.23 10.58 27.64
C ALA A 55 0.65 11.76 28.46
N SER A 56 -0.42 12.39 27.97
CA SER A 56 -1.07 13.52 28.65
C SER A 56 -1.80 13.07 29.91
N THR A 57 -1.48 13.69 31.04
CA THR A 57 -2.19 13.49 32.31
C THR A 57 -3.25 14.55 32.58
N ALA A 58 -3.35 15.59 31.74
CA ALA A 58 -4.18 16.74 32.01
C ALA A 58 -5.68 16.52 31.68
N ASN A 59 -5.98 16.25 30.41
CA ASN A 59 -7.36 16.09 29.96
C ASN A 59 -7.42 14.98 28.88
N ALA A 60 -8.41 14.11 28.98
CA ALA A 60 -8.68 13.14 27.93
C ALA A 60 -9.28 13.83 26.70
N PRO A 61 -9.08 13.27 25.47
CA PRO A 61 -9.79 13.74 24.29
C PRO A 61 -11.30 13.72 24.52
N ALA A 62 -12.00 14.70 24.00
CA ALA A 62 -13.44 14.78 24.19
C ALA A 62 -14.16 15.27 22.92
N TYR A 63 -15.35 14.74 22.69
CA TYR A 63 -16.26 15.22 21.69
C TYR A 63 -17.14 16.33 22.26
N PHE A 64 -17.32 17.39 21.50
CA PHE A 64 -18.22 18.48 21.83
C PHE A 64 -19.31 18.59 20.74
N PRO A 65 -20.60 18.54 21.12
CA PRO A 65 -21.69 18.70 20.19
C PRO A 65 -21.78 20.13 19.66
N VAL A 66 -22.63 20.36 18.69
CA VAL A 66 -22.96 21.71 18.19
C VAL A 66 -23.41 22.58 19.33
N SER A 67 -22.87 23.79 19.43
CA SER A 67 -23.27 24.79 20.42
C SER A 67 -23.26 26.19 19.78
N GLY A 68 -24.45 26.77 19.62
CA GLY A 68 -24.61 28.01 18.87
C GLY A 68 -24.11 27.91 17.46
N SER A 69 -23.20 28.79 17.05
CA SER A 69 -22.54 28.78 15.75
C SER A 69 -21.31 27.87 15.68
N THR A 70 -20.91 27.25 16.79
CA THR A 70 -19.75 26.37 16.82
C THR A 70 -20.14 24.97 16.38
N PRO A 71 -19.57 24.41 15.30
CA PRO A 71 -19.88 23.07 14.87
C PRO A 71 -19.38 22.02 15.87
N ALA A 72 -19.97 20.84 15.80
CA ALA A 72 -19.46 19.70 16.56
C ALA A 72 -17.99 19.42 16.21
N HIS A 73 -17.20 19.04 17.19
CA HIS A 73 -15.76 18.85 17.00
C HIS A 73 -15.15 17.93 18.06
N LEU A 74 -14.08 17.27 17.68
CA LEU A 74 -13.17 16.61 18.61
C LEU A 74 -12.20 17.64 19.19
N ARG A 75 -11.97 17.58 20.50
CA ARG A 75 -10.90 18.32 21.19
C ARG A 75 -9.77 17.41 21.58
N LEU A 76 -8.56 17.78 21.15
CA LEU A 76 -7.31 17.21 21.63
C LEU A 76 -6.56 18.30 22.41
N TYR A 77 -6.23 18.01 23.66
CA TYR A 77 -5.57 18.94 24.55
C TYR A 77 -4.05 18.83 24.44
N SER A 78 -3.35 19.95 24.52
CA SER A 78 -1.91 19.99 24.68
C SER A 78 -1.52 19.85 26.15
N VAL A 79 -0.26 19.49 26.40
CA VAL A 79 0.38 19.64 27.72
C VAL A 79 1.48 20.67 27.58
N ARG A 80 1.28 21.82 28.22
CA ARG A 80 2.20 22.93 28.18
C ARG A 80 3.58 22.51 28.68
N GLY A 81 4.61 22.96 27.99
CA GLY A 81 6.00 22.72 28.33
C GLY A 81 6.57 21.40 27.86
N THR A 82 5.76 20.37 27.62
CA THR A 82 6.25 19.05 27.22
C THR A 82 5.91 18.68 25.77
N GLY A 83 4.81 19.21 25.22
CA GLY A 83 4.31 18.79 23.92
C GLY A 83 3.71 17.37 23.91
N GLU A 84 3.47 16.80 25.09
CA GLU A 84 2.88 15.46 25.26
C GLU A 84 1.36 15.54 25.36
N GLY A 85 0.73 16.11 24.34
CA GLY A 85 -0.72 16.24 24.28
C GLY A 85 -1.43 14.97 23.79
N ASN A 86 -2.77 15.09 23.70
CA ASN A 86 -3.60 14.01 23.21
C ASN A 86 -3.27 13.61 21.77
N THR A 87 -3.57 12.38 21.44
CA THR A 87 -3.37 11.80 20.12
C THR A 87 -4.68 11.43 19.44
N PHE A 88 -4.65 11.39 18.12
CA PHE A 88 -5.71 10.84 17.30
C PHE A 88 -5.08 9.94 16.24
N THR A 89 -5.62 8.74 16.10
CA THR A 89 -5.07 7.72 15.21
C THR A 89 -6.11 7.30 14.18
N VAL A 90 -5.70 7.29 12.92
CA VAL A 90 -6.44 6.74 11.80
C VAL A 90 -5.77 5.45 11.39
N THR A 91 -6.49 4.34 11.41
CA THR A 91 -5.97 3.03 11.07
C THR A 91 -6.71 2.48 9.85
N PRO A 92 -6.01 2.15 8.75
CA PRO A 92 -6.62 1.49 7.62
C PRO A 92 -6.87 0.01 7.93
N ALA A 93 -7.93 -0.55 7.34
CA ALA A 93 -8.13 -1.99 7.36
C ALA A 93 -7.02 -2.72 6.59
N THR A 94 -6.84 -4.00 6.89
CA THR A 94 -5.85 -4.84 6.19
C THR A 94 -6.07 -4.79 4.67
N GLY A 95 -5.01 -4.60 3.92
CA GLY A 95 -5.05 -4.47 2.47
C GLY A 95 -5.28 -3.06 1.95
N TYR A 96 -5.29 -2.05 2.82
CA TYR A 96 -5.37 -0.64 2.43
C TYR A 96 -4.18 0.16 2.93
N ILE A 97 -3.88 1.26 2.24
CA ILE A 97 -2.83 2.22 2.58
C ILE A 97 -3.41 3.63 2.57
N ILE A 98 -3.06 4.42 3.58
CA ILE A 98 -3.42 5.83 3.66
C ILE A 98 -2.40 6.64 2.86
N THR A 99 -2.89 7.48 1.95
CA THR A 99 -2.05 8.37 1.12
C THR A 99 -2.01 9.79 1.66
N SER A 100 -3.09 10.26 2.28
CA SER A 100 -3.10 11.55 2.98
C SER A 100 -4.18 11.59 4.07
N VAL A 101 -3.95 12.44 5.06
CA VAL A 101 -4.94 12.85 6.04
C VAL A 101 -4.92 14.36 6.13
N THR A 102 -6.07 14.99 5.98
CA THR A 102 -6.24 16.42 6.22
C THR A 102 -7.35 16.64 7.23
N PHE A 103 -7.23 17.68 8.03
CA PHE A 103 -8.30 18.08 8.95
C PHE A 103 -8.34 19.58 9.12
N THR A 104 -9.55 20.11 9.19
CA THR A 104 -9.79 21.53 9.49
C THR A 104 -9.79 21.76 11.00
N VAL A 105 -9.46 22.97 11.40
CA VAL A 105 -9.50 23.40 12.81
C VAL A 105 -10.32 24.66 12.96
N LEU A 106 -10.93 24.85 14.13
CA LEU A 106 -11.85 25.97 14.35
C LEU A 106 -11.10 27.29 14.63
N THR A 107 -10.38 27.37 15.71
CA THR A 107 -9.80 28.64 16.19
C THR A 107 -8.31 28.56 16.45
N ASP A 108 -7.91 27.71 17.38
CA ASP A 108 -6.53 27.57 17.77
C ASP A 108 -5.74 26.77 16.73
N LYS A 109 -4.51 27.15 16.49
CA LYS A 109 -3.62 26.51 15.52
C LYS A 109 -2.36 26.00 16.26
N PRO A 110 -2.49 24.99 17.13
CA PRO A 110 -1.36 24.46 17.86
C PRO A 110 -0.38 23.75 16.92
N THR A 111 0.85 23.53 17.37
CA THR A 111 1.77 22.62 16.68
C THR A 111 1.21 21.21 16.70
N VAL A 112 1.08 20.61 15.52
CA VAL A 112 0.64 19.22 15.36
C VAL A 112 1.80 18.42 14.80
N THR A 113 2.12 17.33 15.45
CA THR A 113 3.07 16.34 14.94
C THR A 113 2.34 15.05 14.56
N TYR A 114 2.95 14.26 13.69
CA TYR A 114 2.42 12.95 13.31
C TYR A 114 3.53 11.94 13.08
N ASN A 115 3.18 10.68 13.17
CA ASN A 115 3.99 9.57 12.70
C ASN A 115 3.13 8.55 11.96
N VAL A 116 3.79 7.73 11.16
CA VAL A 116 3.18 6.65 10.40
C VAL A 116 3.70 5.33 10.94
N ALA A 117 2.81 4.48 11.41
CA ALA A 117 3.14 3.13 11.93
C ALA A 117 4.30 3.13 12.95
N GLY A 118 4.38 4.16 13.81
CA GLY A 118 5.45 4.28 14.79
C GLY A 118 6.81 4.72 14.22
N GLY A 119 6.86 5.17 12.97
CA GLY A 119 8.06 5.73 12.35
C GLY A 119 8.46 7.09 12.91
N THR A 120 9.35 7.79 12.21
CA THR A 120 9.86 9.12 12.62
C THR A 120 8.73 10.13 12.75
N THR A 121 8.74 10.88 13.85
CA THR A 121 7.79 11.98 14.07
C THR A 121 8.09 13.14 13.14
N GLN A 122 7.06 13.66 12.49
CA GLN A 122 7.08 14.78 11.58
C GLN A 122 6.13 15.88 12.05
N THR A 123 6.32 17.11 11.59
CA THR A 123 5.38 18.21 11.85
C THR A 123 4.39 18.31 10.70
N ALA A 124 3.10 18.41 11.02
CA ALA A 124 2.06 18.60 10.02
C ALA A 124 2.13 20.01 9.44
N THR A 125 1.92 20.11 8.13
CA THR A 125 1.84 21.42 7.45
C THR A 125 0.49 22.06 7.74
N LEU A 126 0.53 23.31 8.20
CA LEU A 126 -0.67 24.12 8.40
C LEU A 126 -0.78 25.17 7.28
N ALA A 127 -1.87 25.13 6.55
CA ALA A 127 -2.25 26.16 5.59
C ALA A 127 -3.66 26.66 5.94
N ASP A 128 -3.83 27.95 6.14
CA ASP A 128 -5.06 28.59 6.63
C ASP A 128 -5.55 27.94 7.94
N ALA A 129 -6.62 27.16 7.89
CA ALA A 129 -7.16 26.42 9.04
C ALA A 129 -7.13 24.91 8.79
N THR A 130 -6.25 24.45 7.91
CA THR A 130 -6.16 23.04 7.51
C THR A 130 -4.78 22.49 7.80
N TYR A 131 -4.72 21.42 8.56
CA TYR A 131 -3.52 20.60 8.71
C TYR A 131 -3.53 19.50 7.65
N THR A 132 -2.39 19.36 6.98
CA THR A 132 -2.18 18.30 5.99
C THR A 132 -1.00 17.43 6.40
N LEU A 133 -1.26 16.14 6.43
CA LEU A 133 -0.26 15.10 6.58
C LEU A 133 -0.14 14.44 5.22
N THR A 134 0.86 14.84 4.46
CA THR A 134 1.16 14.17 3.20
C THR A 134 2.13 13.04 3.49
N ASN A 135 1.68 11.82 3.32
CA ASN A 135 2.54 10.67 3.48
C ASN A 135 3.17 10.33 2.13
N ALA A 136 4.39 10.83 1.91
CA ALA A 136 5.16 10.50 0.71
C ALA A 136 5.51 9.00 0.60
N ALA A 137 5.44 8.26 1.70
CA ALA A 137 5.73 6.84 1.78
C ALA A 137 4.48 6.04 2.13
N GLU A 138 3.43 6.13 1.35
CA GLU A 138 2.20 5.33 1.42
C GLU A 138 2.09 4.44 2.68
N ALA A 139 1.38 4.93 3.72
CA ALA A 139 1.32 4.24 5.00
C ALA A 139 0.50 2.96 4.94
N THR A 140 1.16 1.83 5.04
CA THR A 140 0.50 0.52 5.24
C THR A 140 -0.01 0.32 6.67
N GLY A 141 0.28 1.27 7.58
CA GLY A 141 -0.11 1.23 8.98
C GLY A 141 -0.87 2.47 9.42
N ALA A 142 -1.14 2.54 10.71
CA ALA A 142 -1.84 3.65 11.32
C ALA A 142 -1.07 4.97 11.19
N VAL A 143 -1.80 6.06 10.98
CA VAL A 143 -1.29 7.42 11.07
C VAL A 143 -1.76 8.02 12.40
N THR A 144 -0.82 8.34 13.27
CA THR A 144 -1.11 8.95 14.58
C THR A 144 -0.63 10.38 14.58
N PHE A 145 -1.50 11.32 14.88
CA PHE A 145 -1.13 12.71 15.09
C PHE A 145 -1.39 13.16 16.53
N LYS A 146 -0.60 14.11 17.00
CA LYS A 146 -0.57 14.58 18.37
C LYS A 146 -0.65 16.11 18.42
N ASN A 147 -1.41 16.64 19.36
CA ASN A 147 -1.30 18.05 19.72
C ASN A 147 0.02 18.26 20.49
N ALA A 148 1.06 18.65 19.79
CA ALA A 148 2.42 18.79 20.32
C ALA A 148 2.77 20.23 20.72
N HIS A 149 1.77 21.06 21.01
CA HIS A 149 1.99 22.45 21.39
C HIS A 149 2.68 22.57 22.77
N THR A 150 3.76 23.33 22.84
CA THR A 150 4.56 23.51 24.05
C THR A 150 4.49 24.93 24.63
N GLY A 151 4.10 25.92 23.81
CA GLY A 151 4.21 27.33 24.11
C GLY A 151 2.99 27.96 24.80
N GLY A 152 3.13 29.24 25.14
CA GLY A 152 2.04 30.09 25.63
C GLY A 152 1.71 29.96 27.11
N SER A 153 0.82 30.83 27.56
CA SER A 153 0.30 30.84 28.95
C SER A 153 -0.83 29.81 29.18
N ASN A 154 -1.46 29.34 28.09
CA ASN A 154 -2.59 28.40 28.14
C ASN A 154 -2.31 27.14 27.30
N ASN A 155 -2.93 26.04 27.71
CA ASN A 155 -2.98 24.82 26.87
C ASN A 155 -3.85 25.10 25.66
N LEU A 156 -3.31 24.98 24.45
CA LEU A 156 -4.07 25.12 23.24
C LEU A 156 -4.83 23.83 22.91
N GLN A 157 -6.07 24.00 22.52
CA GLN A 157 -6.94 22.90 22.12
C GLN A 157 -6.95 22.78 20.60
N LEU A 158 -6.64 21.61 20.08
CA LEU A 158 -6.85 21.29 18.69
C LEU A 158 -8.31 20.86 18.53
N ARG A 159 -9.13 21.70 17.91
CA ARG A 159 -10.58 21.51 17.73
C ARG A 159 -10.88 21.11 16.29
N ILE A 160 -11.17 19.85 16.06
CA ILE A 160 -11.28 19.24 14.74
C ILE A 160 -12.74 18.92 14.43
N PRO A 161 -13.43 19.69 13.56
CA PRO A 161 -14.79 19.39 13.13
C PRO A 161 -14.82 18.33 12.04
N THR A 162 -13.83 18.28 11.15
CA THR A 162 -13.85 17.41 9.97
C THR A 162 -12.46 16.83 9.70
N ILE A 163 -12.43 15.56 9.36
CA ILE A 163 -11.25 14.83 8.91
C ILE A 163 -11.53 14.29 7.51
N THR A 164 -10.58 14.48 6.60
CA THR A 164 -10.59 13.88 5.27
C THR A 164 -9.42 12.91 5.17
N VAL A 165 -9.72 11.67 4.86
CA VAL A 165 -8.73 10.61 4.68
C VAL A 165 -8.77 10.13 3.24
N THR A 166 -7.62 10.11 2.59
CA THR A 166 -7.48 9.52 1.28
C THR A 166 -6.66 8.24 1.40
N TYR A 167 -7.18 7.17 0.85
CA TYR A 167 -6.54 5.85 0.88
C TYR A 167 -6.77 5.10 -0.42
N LYS A 168 -6.04 4.04 -0.64
CA LYS A 168 -6.19 3.12 -1.77
C LYS A 168 -5.94 1.69 -1.32
N ALA A 169 -6.35 0.71 -2.12
CA ALA A 169 -5.94 -0.67 -1.90
C ALA A 169 -4.40 -0.77 -1.96
N ALA A 170 -3.82 -1.48 -1.03
CA ALA A 170 -2.40 -1.79 -1.07
C ALA A 170 -2.10 -2.56 -2.37
N PRO A 171 -1.00 -2.26 -3.06
CA PRO A 171 -0.62 -3.06 -4.20
C PRO A 171 -0.44 -4.50 -3.69
N THR A 172 -1.36 -5.36 -4.06
CA THR A 172 -1.11 -6.79 -3.92
C THR A 172 0.06 -7.07 -4.84
N MET A 173 1.22 -7.33 -4.27
CA MET A 173 2.21 -8.13 -4.98
C MET A 173 1.49 -9.45 -5.21
N ALA A 174 0.79 -9.55 -6.32
CA ALA A 174 0.37 -10.82 -6.83
C ALA A 174 1.66 -11.60 -7.11
N VAL A 175 2.16 -12.28 -6.09
CA VAL A 175 2.81 -13.56 -6.32
C VAL A 175 1.66 -14.37 -6.89
N GLY A 176 1.53 -14.33 -8.22
CA GLY A 176 0.54 -15.14 -8.92
C GLY A 176 0.72 -16.52 -8.35
N ASP A 177 -0.33 -17.03 -7.73
CA ASP A 177 -0.31 -18.37 -7.14
C ASP A 177 0.23 -19.31 -8.22
N ALA A 178 1.47 -19.72 -8.04
CA ALA A 178 2.18 -20.57 -8.99
C ALA A 178 1.46 -21.92 -9.15
N THR A 179 0.41 -22.14 -8.37
CA THR A 179 -0.37 -23.39 -8.29
C THR A 179 -1.78 -23.24 -8.89
N LYS A 180 -2.35 -22.02 -9.00
CA LYS A 180 -3.64 -21.82 -9.66
C LYS A 180 -3.46 -21.45 -11.12
N GLY A 181 -3.52 -22.46 -11.99
CA GLY A 181 -3.77 -22.27 -13.43
C GLY A 181 -2.59 -21.85 -14.28
N LYS A 182 -1.34 -22.16 -13.90
CA LYS A 182 -0.26 -22.19 -14.88
C LYS A 182 -0.62 -23.27 -15.90
N ALA A 183 -1.09 -22.85 -17.06
CA ALA A 183 -1.04 -23.72 -18.22
C ALA A 183 0.40 -24.17 -18.33
N ASN A 184 0.65 -25.46 -18.06
CA ASN A 184 1.99 -26.01 -18.18
C ASN A 184 2.40 -25.90 -19.64
N LEU A 185 3.30 -24.96 -19.94
CA LEU A 185 3.82 -24.79 -21.30
C LEU A 185 4.50 -26.09 -21.76
N VAL A 186 5.18 -26.79 -20.83
CA VAL A 186 5.84 -28.06 -21.08
C VAL A 186 5.34 -29.08 -20.04
N LYS A 187 4.87 -30.25 -20.52
CA LYS A 187 4.37 -31.34 -19.68
C LYS A 187 5.49 -32.15 -19.01
N ASN A 188 6.66 -32.26 -19.66
CA ASN A 188 7.81 -33.01 -19.18
C ASN A 188 8.98 -32.05 -18.86
N THR A 189 9.31 -31.93 -17.59
CA THR A 189 10.44 -31.09 -17.15
C THR A 189 11.78 -31.81 -17.09
N ILE A 190 11.78 -33.14 -17.15
CA ILE A 190 12.96 -33.99 -17.31
C ILE A 190 12.89 -34.59 -18.71
N VAL A 191 13.87 -34.31 -19.54
CA VAL A 191 13.81 -34.53 -20.99
C VAL A 191 15.03 -35.32 -21.45
N SER A 192 14.78 -36.37 -22.27
CA SER A 192 15.86 -37.06 -22.99
C SER A 192 15.94 -36.56 -24.42
N ASN A 193 14.89 -36.69 -25.21
CA ASN A 193 14.96 -36.36 -26.64
C ASN A 193 13.90 -35.31 -27.06
N GLU A 194 12.72 -35.26 -26.39
CA GLU A 194 11.60 -34.46 -26.84
C GLU A 194 10.96 -33.70 -25.70
N LEU A 195 10.59 -32.44 -25.95
CA LEU A 195 9.68 -31.65 -25.13
C LEU A 195 8.26 -31.91 -25.58
N ILE A 196 7.35 -32.12 -24.61
CA ILE A 196 5.90 -32.30 -24.86
C ILE A 196 5.19 -31.05 -24.34
N PHE A 197 4.41 -30.39 -25.20
CA PHE A 197 3.78 -29.13 -24.84
C PHE A 197 2.36 -29.31 -24.30
N GLY A 198 2.01 -28.50 -23.31
CA GLY A 198 0.69 -28.48 -22.69
C GLY A 198 -0.27 -27.43 -23.28
N ALA A 199 0.27 -26.55 -24.11
CA ALA A 199 -0.51 -25.48 -24.73
C ALA A 199 0.11 -25.05 -26.06
N SER A 200 -0.70 -24.43 -26.92
CA SER A 200 -0.22 -23.83 -28.18
C SER A 200 0.52 -22.51 -27.86
N ALA A 201 1.73 -22.37 -28.38
CA ALA A 201 2.55 -21.18 -28.16
C ALA A 201 3.68 -21.08 -29.20
N LYS A 202 4.18 -19.86 -29.41
CA LYS A 202 5.52 -19.66 -29.98
C LYS A 202 6.53 -19.74 -28.85
N VAL A 203 7.45 -20.68 -28.90
CA VAL A 203 8.37 -20.98 -27.81
C VAL A 203 9.82 -20.70 -28.17
N SER A 204 10.59 -20.30 -27.15
CA SER A 204 12.06 -20.18 -27.24
C SER A 204 12.69 -20.96 -26.10
N VAL A 205 13.73 -21.74 -26.42
CA VAL A 205 14.52 -22.50 -25.45
C VAL A 205 15.85 -21.79 -25.27
N TYR A 206 16.20 -21.51 -24.01
CA TYR A 206 17.42 -20.81 -23.61
C TYR A 206 18.33 -21.74 -22.83
N ASN A 207 19.65 -21.60 -23.06
CA ASN A 207 20.65 -22.19 -22.18
C ASN A 207 20.87 -21.31 -20.92
N THR A 208 21.71 -21.77 -20.00
CA THR A 208 22.06 -21.05 -18.77
C THR A 208 22.81 -19.73 -19.00
N ALA A 209 23.39 -19.52 -20.18
CA ALA A 209 23.99 -18.25 -20.58
C ALA A 209 22.98 -17.25 -21.18
N GLY A 210 21.70 -17.61 -21.23
CA GLY A 210 20.64 -16.75 -21.77
C GLY A 210 20.59 -16.72 -23.30
N GLN A 211 21.29 -17.63 -23.99
CA GLN A 211 21.29 -17.73 -25.45
C GLN A 211 20.12 -18.59 -25.89
N ILE A 212 19.44 -18.18 -26.97
CA ILE A 212 18.40 -18.99 -27.61
C ILE A 212 19.11 -20.14 -28.36
N VAL A 213 18.75 -21.36 -28.00
CA VAL A 213 19.27 -22.58 -28.61
C VAL A 213 18.25 -23.26 -29.53
N LYS A 214 16.98 -22.96 -29.36
CA LYS A 214 15.90 -23.44 -30.26
C LYS A 214 14.67 -22.55 -30.18
N THR A 215 13.96 -22.43 -31.29
CA THR A 215 12.63 -21.78 -31.37
C THR A 215 11.69 -22.67 -32.17
N ALA A 216 10.39 -22.67 -31.81
CA ALA A 216 9.36 -23.40 -32.52
C ALA A 216 7.98 -22.77 -32.29
N GLU A 217 7.08 -22.99 -33.22
CA GLU A 217 5.64 -22.86 -32.97
C GLU A 217 5.11 -24.26 -32.64
N VAL A 218 4.43 -24.35 -31.50
CA VAL A 218 3.96 -25.61 -30.94
C VAL A 218 2.46 -25.57 -30.69
N SER A 219 1.84 -26.73 -30.78
CA SER A 219 0.44 -26.95 -30.43
C SER A 219 0.37 -27.79 -29.15
N GLU A 220 -0.78 -27.79 -28.51
CA GLU A 220 -1.03 -28.69 -27.38
C GLU A 220 -0.77 -30.16 -27.79
N ASN A 221 -0.06 -30.90 -26.93
CA ASN A 221 0.40 -32.28 -27.14
C ASN A 221 1.41 -32.47 -28.27
N SER A 222 1.87 -31.40 -28.93
CA SER A 222 2.97 -31.50 -29.89
C SER A 222 4.29 -31.80 -29.22
N ARG A 223 5.25 -32.31 -29.99
CA ARG A 223 6.59 -32.71 -29.54
C ARG A 223 7.63 -31.90 -30.29
N LEU A 224 8.63 -31.39 -29.55
CA LEU A 224 9.79 -30.70 -30.10
C LEU A 224 11.04 -31.53 -29.80
N ASP A 225 11.71 -31.96 -30.86
CA ASP A 225 12.97 -32.66 -30.73
C ASP A 225 14.07 -31.73 -30.18
N VAL A 226 14.68 -32.16 -29.09
CA VAL A 226 15.79 -31.50 -28.41
C VAL A 226 16.97 -32.47 -28.21
N SER A 227 17.02 -33.57 -28.98
CA SER A 227 18.06 -34.60 -28.89
C SER A 227 19.45 -34.03 -29.12
N ALA A 228 19.60 -33.05 -30.02
CA ALA A 228 20.85 -32.39 -30.32
C ALA A 228 21.35 -31.43 -29.24
N LEU A 229 20.54 -31.09 -28.23
CA LEU A 229 20.97 -30.21 -27.16
C LEU A 229 21.86 -30.97 -26.16
N PRO A 230 22.97 -30.40 -25.70
CA PRO A 230 23.79 -30.96 -24.63
C PRO A 230 22.98 -31.20 -23.34
N LYS A 231 23.45 -32.16 -22.55
CA LYS A 231 22.89 -32.37 -21.18
C LYS A 231 23.04 -31.11 -20.34
N GLY A 232 21.99 -30.73 -19.62
CA GLY A 232 22.04 -29.50 -18.83
C GLY A 232 20.65 -28.93 -18.49
N THR A 233 20.69 -27.75 -17.90
CA THR A 233 19.49 -26.98 -17.57
C THR A 233 19.16 -25.99 -18.69
N TYR A 234 17.88 -25.90 -19.05
CA TYR A 234 17.35 -24.97 -20.04
C TYR A 234 16.10 -24.29 -19.49
N VAL A 235 15.75 -23.15 -20.08
CA VAL A 235 14.52 -22.44 -19.79
C VAL A 235 13.71 -22.36 -21.10
N VAL A 236 12.48 -22.84 -21.05
CA VAL A 236 11.52 -22.70 -22.14
C VAL A 236 10.58 -21.56 -21.84
N THR A 237 10.47 -20.61 -22.75
CA THR A 237 9.55 -19.47 -22.61
C THR A 237 8.55 -19.48 -23.76
N GLY A 238 7.37 -18.92 -23.51
CA GLY A 238 6.32 -18.73 -24.50
C GLY A 238 5.18 -17.88 -23.95
N ALA A 239 4.17 -17.58 -24.77
CA ALA A 239 2.95 -16.93 -24.32
C ALA A 239 1.77 -17.91 -24.47
N VAL A 240 1.06 -18.18 -23.38
CA VAL A 240 -0.15 -19.01 -23.37
C VAL A 240 -1.32 -18.10 -22.99
N ASN A 241 -2.33 -18.01 -23.86
CA ASN A 241 -3.48 -17.11 -23.69
C ASN A 241 -3.08 -15.66 -23.43
N GLY A 242 -2.01 -15.17 -24.10
CA GLY A 242 -1.51 -13.81 -23.94
C GLY A 242 -0.65 -13.59 -22.71
N GLN A 243 -0.45 -14.58 -21.85
CA GLN A 243 0.40 -14.49 -20.66
C GLN A 243 1.77 -15.13 -20.93
N ALA A 244 2.84 -14.41 -20.58
CA ALA A 244 4.19 -14.94 -20.66
C ALA A 244 4.40 -16.07 -19.62
N VAL A 245 4.88 -17.21 -20.10
CA VAL A 245 5.18 -18.38 -19.26
C VAL A 245 6.64 -18.74 -19.45
N SER A 246 7.28 -19.10 -18.34
CA SER A 246 8.68 -19.55 -18.32
C SER A 246 8.74 -20.82 -17.47
N GLN A 247 9.39 -21.87 -18.02
CA GLN A 247 9.48 -23.16 -17.35
C GLN A 247 10.89 -23.74 -17.48
N LYS A 248 11.47 -24.16 -16.35
CA LYS A 248 12.76 -24.82 -16.30
C LYS A 248 12.63 -26.27 -16.73
N ILE A 249 13.56 -26.75 -17.55
CA ILE A 249 13.69 -28.17 -17.93
C ILE A 249 15.12 -28.66 -17.67
N ILE A 250 15.27 -29.97 -17.49
CA ILE A 250 16.56 -30.66 -17.31
C ILE A 250 16.71 -31.66 -18.45
N LYS A 251 17.70 -31.48 -19.31
CA LYS A 251 18.10 -32.42 -20.36
C LYS A 251 19.05 -33.45 -19.77
N LYS A 252 18.70 -34.73 -19.88
CA LYS A 252 19.50 -35.87 -19.46
C LYS A 252 20.41 -36.42 -20.57
#